data_0a44b9685cbc3b49b10db71ca522567e
#
_entry.id   0a44b9685cbc3b49b10db71ca522567e
#
_cell.length_a   1.000
_cell.length_b   1.000
_cell.length_c   1.000
_cell.angle_alpha   90.00
_cell.angle_beta   90.00
_cell.angle_gamma   90.00
#
_symmetry.space_group_name_H-M   'P 1'
#
loop_
_entity.id
_entity.type
_entity.pdbx_description
1 polymer ?
#
loop_
_entity_poly.entity_id
_entity_poly.type
_entity_poly.pdbx_seq_one_letter_code
_entity_poly.pdbx_strand_id
1 'polypeptide(L)'
;DRKFMSVTGQGDAERTPGSAQLMKGAPEVVLKHCTTYLAQQRPLQLTEQVRQEILHVLSDCTERGLRVLATAMSTQGRHYTFCGLQAMQDPPREQVHDAIRTLQRAQVNIVMITGDAETPARAIAQQLGVASSPTVMTGPTIESLSDRQLQDRVRHVSVFARTKPEHKLRIVSALQANQEVVGMTGDGVNAAPALKLAEVGIAMGSGT
;
A
#
# COMPACT_ATOMS: atom_id res chain seq x y z
N ASP A 1 -13.39 2.22 12.50
CA ASP A 1 -13.21 2.39 11.04
C ASP A 1 -13.79 1.20 10.30
N ARG A 2 -14.87 1.43 9.56
CA ARG A 2 -15.46 0.41 8.69
C ARG A 2 -14.54 0.22 7.48
N LYS A 3 -13.75 -0.82 7.46
CA LYS A 3 -12.84 -1.15 6.34
C LYS A 3 -13.57 -1.64 5.08
N PHE A 4 -14.84 -1.30 4.90
CA PHE A 4 -15.65 -1.62 3.72
C PHE A 4 -16.68 -0.52 3.45
N MET A 5 -17.15 -0.45 2.20
CA MET A 5 -18.26 0.38 1.73
C MET A 5 -19.36 -0.55 1.21
N SER A 6 -20.60 -0.25 1.51
CA SER A 6 -21.77 -0.91 0.92
C SER A 6 -22.67 0.12 0.25
N VAL A 7 -23.22 -0.23 -0.90
CA VAL A 7 -24.15 0.59 -1.67
C VAL A 7 -25.37 -0.27 -2.02
N THR A 8 -26.56 0.30 -1.84
CA THR A 8 -27.81 -0.30 -2.31
C THR A 8 -28.16 0.31 -3.66
N GLY A 9 -28.27 -0.50 -4.68
CA GLY A 9 -28.69 -0.10 -6.01
C GLY A 9 -29.97 -0.81 -6.44
N GLN A 10 -30.80 -0.16 -7.24
CA GLN A 10 -31.87 -0.84 -7.99
C GLN A 10 -31.18 -1.59 -9.13
N GLY A 11 -31.33 -2.91 -9.15
CA GLY A 11 -30.83 -3.73 -10.23
C GLY A 11 -31.57 -3.47 -11.53
N ASP A 12 -30.88 -3.67 -12.65
CA ASP A 12 -31.50 -3.69 -13.97
C ASP A 12 -32.54 -4.83 -14.01
N ALA A 13 -33.79 -4.52 -14.38
CA ALA A 13 -34.91 -5.46 -14.28
C ALA A 13 -34.70 -6.79 -15.01
N GLU A 14 -33.78 -6.82 -15.99
CA GLU A 14 -33.45 -8.01 -16.78
C GLU A 14 -32.30 -8.86 -16.16
N ARG A 15 -31.42 -8.25 -15.35
CA ARG A 15 -30.21 -8.94 -14.82
C ARG A 15 -30.24 -9.19 -13.33
N THR A 16 -30.93 -8.35 -12.55
CA THR A 16 -31.08 -8.49 -11.09
C THR A 16 -32.44 -7.91 -10.69
N PRO A 17 -33.51 -8.69 -10.66
CA PRO A 17 -34.83 -8.23 -10.20
C PRO A 17 -34.74 -7.91 -8.70
N GLY A 18 -34.94 -6.64 -8.33
CA GLY A 18 -34.95 -6.17 -6.94
C GLY A 18 -33.78 -5.27 -6.56
N SER A 19 -33.76 -4.81 -5.32
CA SER A 19 -32.64 -4.05 -4.77
C SER A 19 -31.48 -4.97 -4.43
N ALA A 20 -30.33 -4.77 -5.06
CA ALA A 20 -29.10 -5.46 -4.70
C ALA A 20 -28.22 -4.57 -3.81
N GLN A 21 -27.67 -5.15 -2.76
CA GLN A 21 -26.60 -4.52 -1.97
C GLN A 21 -25.25 -5.01 -2.48
N LEU A 22 -24.40 -4.07 -2.82
CA LEU A 22 -23.02 -4.33 -3.23
C LEU A 22 -22.09 -3.90 -2.10
N MET A 23 -21.09 -4.74 -1.81
CA MET A 23 -20.08 -4.47 -0.79
C MET A 23 -18.69 -4.55 -1.44
N LYS A 24 -17.83 -3.58 -1.13
CA LYS A 24 -16.39 -3.65 -1.45
C LYS A 24 -15.56 -3.20 -0.26
N GLY A 25 -14.39 -3.78 -0.09
CA GLY A 25 -13.51 -3.40 1.02
C GLY A 25 -12.32 -4.35 1.20
N ALA A 26 -11.73 -4.28 2.39
CA ALA A 26 -10.64 -5.18 2.76
C ALA A 26 -11.11 -6.64 2.69
N PRO A 27 -10.37 -7.52 1.99
CA PRO A 27 -10.81 -8.89 1.72
C PRO A 27 -11.19 -9.68 2.97
N GLU A 28 -10.40 -9.56 4.05
CA GLU A 28 -10.63 -10.27 5.30
C GLU A 28 -11.92 -9.81 6.00
N VAL A 29 -12.30 -8.54 5.78
CA VAL A 29 -13.54 -8.00 6.34
C VAL A 29 -14.74 -8.41 5.50
N VAL A 30 -14.65 -8.27 4.17
CA VAL A 30 -15.74 -8.68 3.26
C VAL A 30 -16.04 -10.16 3.37
N LEU A 31 -15.02 -11.02 3.43
CA LEU A 31 -15.18 -12.47 3.59
C LEU A 31 -15.95 -12.85 4.86
N LYS A 32 -15.81 -12.11 5.97
CA LYS A 32 -16.57 -12.38 7.20
C LYS A 32 -18.07 -12.20 7.04
N HIS A 33 -18.51 -11.37 6.10
CA HIS A 33 -19.92 -11.14 5.80
C HIS A 33 -20.48 -12.12 4.78
N CYS A 34 -19.62 -12.94 4.14
CA CYS A 34 -20.03 -13.86 3.09
C CYS A 34 -20.32 -15.26 3.62
N THR A 35 -21.44 -15.82 3.19
CA THR A 35 -21.85 -17.23 3.44
C THR A 35 -21.73 -18.09 2.19
N THR A 36 -21.70 -17.46 1.01
CA THR A 36 -21.58 -18.12 -0.29
C THR A 36 -20.51 -17.42 -1.12
N TYR A 37 -20.04 -18.07 -2.19
CA TYR A 37 -19.16 -17.49 -3.19
C TYR A 37 -19.68 -17.77 -4.60
N LEU A 38 -19.38 -16.91 -5.54
CA LEU A 38 -19.85 -17.02 -6.92
C LEU A 38 -18.88 -17.90 -7.73
N ALA A 39 -19.33 -19.09 -8.12
CA ALA A 39 -18.60 -19.98 -9.01
C ALA A 39 -19.42 -20.22 -10.28
N GLN A 40 -18.85 -19.97 -11.45
CA GLN A 40 -19.50 -20.16 -12.75
C GLN A 40 -20.93 -19.54 -12.79
N GLN A 41 -21.06 -18.31 -12.27
CA GLN A 41 -22.33 -17.56 -12.18
C GLN A 41 -23.37 -18.16 -11.22
N ARG A 42 -23.00 -19.12 -10.37
CA ARG A 42 -23.89 -19.71 -9.36
C ARG A 42 -23.33 -19.52 -7.96
N PRO A 43 -24.16 -19.14 -6.97
CA PRO A 43 -23.71 -19.05 -5.59
C PRO A 43 -23.56 -20.49 -5.01
N LEU A 44 -22.35 -20.81 -4.54
CA LEU A 44 -22.03 -22.04 -3.82
C LEU A 44 -21.69 -21.69 -2.37
N GLN A 45 -21.83 -22.66 -1.47
CA GLN A 45 -21.54 -22.46 -0.06
C GLN A 45 -20.04 -22.17 0.16
N LEU A 46 -19.73 -21.08 0.86
CA LEU A 46 -18.37 -20.69 1.22
C LEU A 46 -17.88 -21.55 2.39
N THR A 47 -17.26 -22.68 2.07
CA THR A 47 -16.65 -23.57 3.06
C THR A 47 -15.36 -22.97 3.61
N GLU A 48 -14.90 -23.49 4.76
CA GLU A 48 -13.61 -23.04 5.31
C GLU A 48 -12.41 -23.33 4.37
N GLN A 49 -12.46 -24.44 3.67
CA GLN A 49 -11.44 -24.78 2.67
C GLN A 49 -11.36 -23.69 1.56
N VAL A 50 -12.50 -23.32 0.96
CA VAL A 50 -12.54 -22.26 -0.08
C VAL A 50 -12.11 -20.91 0.49
N ARG A 51 -12.48 -20.64 1.75
CA ARG A 51 -12.04 -19.41 2.43
C ARG A 51 -10.51 -19.35 2.55
N GLN A 52 -9.87 -20.44 2.92
CA GLN A 52 -8.40 -20.53 3.01
C GLN A 52 -7.72 -20.40 1.64
N GLU A 53 -8.32 -21.00 0.60
CA GLU A 53 -7.83 -20.82 -0.78
C GLU A 53 -7.87 -19.35 -1.22
N ILE A 54 -8.96 -18.64 -0.92
CA ILE A 54 -9.08 -17.19 -1.21
C ILE A 54 -8.04 -16.38 -0.43
N LEU A 55 -7.81 -16.70 0.84
CA LEU A 55 -6.82 -16.03 1.67
C LEU A 55 -5.38 -16.31 1.19
N HIS A 56 -5.12 -17.49 0.67
CA HIS A 56 -3.83 -17.82 0.06
C HIS A 56 -3.58 -16.97 -1.20
N VAL A 57 -4.55 -16.89 -2.11
CA VAL A 57 -4.48 -16.01 -3.28
C VAL A 57 -4.29 -14.54 -2.89
N LEU A 58 -4.96 -14.10 -1.80
CA LEU A 58 -4.77 -12.75 -1.26
C LEU A 58 -3.32 -12.52 -0.80
N SER A 59 -2.73 -13.51 -0.09
CA SER A 59 -1.33 -13.44 0.36
C SER A 59 -0.38 -13.30 -0.82
N ASP A 60 -0.52 -14.15 -1.84
CA ASP A 60 0.30 -14.12 -3.05
C ASP A 60 0.21 -12.77 -3.77
N CYS A 61 -1.00 -12.22 -3.90
CA CYS A 61 -1.19 -10.90 -4.49
C CYS A 61 -0.49 -9.81 -3.66
N THR A 62 -0.61 -9.88 -2.33
CA THR A 62 -0.03 -8.90 -1.43
C THR A 62 1.50 -8.98 -1.41
N GLU A 63 2.08 -10.18 -1.48
CA GLU A 63 3.53 -10.40 -1.58
C GLU A 63 4.10 -9.81 -2.87
N ARG A 64 3.31 -9.80 -3.94
CA ARG A 64 3.65 -9.15 -5.21
C ARG A 64 3.45 -7.64 -5.19
N GLY A 65 3.09 -7.04 -4.05
CA GLY A 65 2.88 -5.60 -3.90
C GLY A 65 1.56 -5.09 -4.47
N LEU A 66 0.60 -5.98 -4.76
CA LEU A 66 -0.70 -5.59 -5.29
C LEU A 66 -1.62 -5.08 -4.17
N ARG A 67 -2.35 -4.03 -4.45
CA ARG A 67 -3.48 -3.60 -3.62
C ARG A 67 -4.69 -4.45 -3.97
N VAL A 68 -5.26 -5.13 -2.97
CA VAL A 68 -6.38 -6.04 -3.20
C VAL A 68 -7.64 -5.54 -2.49
N LEU A 69 -8.74 -5.51 -3.21
CA LEU A 69 -10.08 -5.32 -2.67
C LEU A 69 -10.91 -6.57 -2.95
N ALA A 70 -11.82 -6.89 -2.04
CA ALA A 70 -12.86 -7.88 -2.27
C ALA A 70 -14.18 -7.21 -2.60
N THR A 71 -14.99 -7.91 -3.41
CA THR A 71 -16.36 -7.52 -3.72
C THR A 71 -17.32 -8.63 -3.35
N ALA A 72 -18.49 -8.25 -2.86
CA ALA A 72 -19.57 -9.16 -2.54
C ALA A 72 -20.93 -8.53 -2.85
N MET A 73 -21.95 -9.35 -3.06
CA MET A 73 -23.32 -8.91 -3.35
C MET A 73 -24.34 -9.64 -2.47
N SER A 74 -25.46 -8.98 -2.19
CA SER A 74 -26.60 -9.58 -1.51
C SER A 74 -27.90 -9.05 -2.09
N THR A 75 -28.88 -9.91 -2.27
CA THR A 75 -30.24 -9.53 -2.67
C THR A 75 -31.18 -9.36 -1.47
N GLN A 76 -30.75 -9.78 -0.26
CA GLN A 76 -31.56 -9.77 0.96
C GLN A 76 -30.96 -8.92 2.10
N GLY A 77 -29.76 -8.35 1.91
CA GLY A 77 -29.11 -7.45 2.87
C GLY A 77 -28.48 -8.12 4.11
N ARG A 78 -28.59 -9.43 4.27
CA ARG A 78 -28.11 -10.16 5.46
C ARG A 78 -27.02 -11.19 5.15
N HIS A 79 -27.05 -11.81 3.99
CA HIS A 79 -26.10 -12.84 3.56
C HIS A 79 -25.47 -12.39 2.25
N TYR A 80 -24.15 -12.27 2.24
CA TYR A 80 -23.42 -11.84 1.06
C TYR A 80 -22.82 -13.05 0.34
N THR A 81 -22.86 -12.96 -1.00
CA THR A 81 -22.12 -13.84 -1.90
C THR A 81 -20.82 -13.16 -2.27
N PHE A 82 -19.69 -13.76 -1.97
CA PHE A 82 -18.38 -13.30 -2.37
C PHE A 82 -18.25 -13.40 -3.89
N CYS A 83 -17.97 -12.29 -4.56
CA CYS A 83 -17.88 -12.21 -6.02
C CYS A 83 -16.45 -12.36 -6.53
N GLY A 84 -15.44 -11.98 -5.73
CA GLY A 84 -14.05 -12.11 -6.12
C GLY A 84 -13.12 -11.07 -5.49
N LEU A 85 -11.84 -11.23 -5.80
CA LEU A 85 -10.78 -10.29 -5.49
C LEU A 85 -10.47 -9.43 -6.72
N GLN A 86 -10.21 -8.16 -6.49
CA GLN A 86 -9.70 -7.22 -7.47
C GLN A 86 -8.29 -6.82 -7.04
N ALA A 87 -7.29 -7.35 -7.71
CA ALA A 87 -5.91 -6.97 -7.50
C ALA A 87 -5.55 -5.81 -8.43
N MET A 88 -5.00 -4.74 -7.86
CA MET A 88 -4.66 -3.50 -8.55
C MET A 88 -3.19 -3.19 -8.31
N GLN A 89 -2.52 -2.71 -9.32
CA GLN A 89 -1.17 -2.19 -9.23
C GLN A 89 -1.17 -0.80 -9.85
N ASP A 90 -0.55 0.15 -9.15
CA ASP A 90 -0.18 1.43 -9.73
C ASP A 90 1.26 1.29 -10.21
N PRO A 91 1.49 1.12 -11.52
CA PRO A 91 2.82 0.85 -12.01
C PRO A 91 3.71 2.09 -11.79
N PRO A 92 4.97 1.90 -11.42
CA PRO A 92 5.92 2.99 -11.40
C PRO A 92 6.00 3.65 -12.78
N ARG A 93 6.23 4.98 -12.81
CA ARG A 93 6.44 5.70 -14.07
C ARG A 93 7.68 5.12 -14.79
N GLU A 94 7.61 4.94 -16.11
CA GLU A 94 8.65 4.30 -16.91
C GLU A 94 10.06 4.87 -16.68
N GLN A 95 10.16 6.18 -16.47
CA GLN A 95 11.44 6.89 -16.29
C GLN A 95 12.09 6.67 -14.92
N VAL A 96 11.39 6.11 -13.94
CA VAL A 96 11.90 6.00 -12.55
C VAL A 96 13.09 5.04 -12.47
N HIS A 97 13.09 3.94 -13.21
CA HIS A 97 14.21 3.00 -13.23
C HIS A 97 15.51 3.66 -13.69
N ASP A 98 15.45 4.45 -14.78
CA ASP A 98 16.62 5.12 -15.33
C ASP A 98 17.09 6.25 -14.42
N ALA A 99 16.18 6.97 -13.80
CA ALA A 99 16.51 7.98 -12.80
C ALA A 99 17.23 7.37 -11.59
N ILE A 100 16.74 6.26 -11.05
CA ILE A 100 17.36 5.53 -9.94
C ILE A 100 18.78 5.08 -10.32
N ARG A 101 18.94 4.45 -11.49
CA ARG A 101 20.27 4.02 -11.96
C ARG A 101 21.24 5.18 -12.13
N THR A 102 20.75 6.31 -12.62
CA THR A 102 21.57 7.52 -12.80
C THR A 102 22.07 8.06 -11.46
N LEU A 103 21.18 8.15 -10.47
CA LEU A 103 21.52 8.58 -9.11
C LEU A 103 22.49 7.59 -8.44
N GLN A 104 22.28 6.29 -8.58
CA GLN A 104 23.20 5.28 -8.04
C GLN A 104 24.60 5.34 -8.66
N ARG A 105 24.69 5.58 -9.97
CA ARG A 105 25.98 5.81 -10.64
C ARG A 105 26.68 7.07 -10.14
N ALA A 106 25.93 8.08 -9.74
CA ALA A 106 26.44 9.29 -9.09
C ALA A 106 26.72 9.09 -7.58
N GLN A 107 26.65 7.84 -7.08
CA GLN A 107 26.86 7.47 -5.68
C GLN A 107 25.86 8.13 -4.70
N VAL A 108 24.67 8.45 -5.18
CA VAL A 108 23.57 8.94 -4.35
C VAL A 108 22.82 7.74 -3.77
N ASN A 109 22.73 7.67 -2.46
CA ASN A 109 21.89 6.69 -1.76
C ASN A 109 20.42 7.04 -1.92
N ILE A 110 19.61 6.07 -2.34
CA ILE A 110 18.18 6.26 -2.53
C ILE A 110 17.43 5.56 -1.41
N VAL A 111 16.52 6.31 -0.79
CA VAL A 111 15.67 5.83 0.29
C VAL A 111 14.22 6.07 -0.10
N MET A 112 13.39 5.03 0.00
CA MET A 112 11.96 5.15 -0.24
C MET A 112 11.21 5.37 1.08
N ILE A 113 10.34 6.39 1.13
CA ILE A 113 9.48 6.67 2.29
C ILE A 113 8.03 6.63 1.85
N THR A 114 7.23 5.72 2.43
CA THR A 114 5.83 5.51 2.05
C THR A 114 4.92 5.29 3.26
N GLY A 115 3.64 5.64 3.10
CA GLY A 115 2.58 5.28 4.05
C GLY A 115 2.09 3.83 3.90
N ASP A 116 2.48 3.14 2.83
CA ASP A 116 2.07 1.76 2.55
C ASP A 116 2.61 0.76 3.57
N ALA A 117 2.02 -0.43 3.59
CA ALA A 117 2.49 -1.54 4.40
C ALA A 117 3.89 -2.04 3.95
N GLU A 118 4.59 -2.72 4.85
CA GLU A 118 5.96 -3.18 4.64
C GLU A 118 6.12 -4.06 3.38
N THR A 119 5.23 -5.07 3.22
CA THR A 119 5.35 -6.04 2.12
C THR A 119 5.25 -5.40 0.74
N PRO A 120 4.21 -4.59 0.41
CA PRO A 120 4.15 -3.89 -0.87
C PRO A 120 5.28 -2.88 -1.04
N ALA A 121 5.68 -2.16 0.01
CA ALA A 121 6.77 -1.20 -0.06
C ALA A 121 8.11 -1.87 -0.41
N ARG A 122 8.40 -3.02 0.19
CA ARG A 122 9.58 -3.84 -0.11
C ARG A 122 9.58 -4.30 -1.57
N ALA A 123 8.44 -4.83 -2.04
CA ALA A 123 8.30 -5.33 -3.42
C ALA A 123 8.53 -4.20 -4.45
N ILE A 124 7.94 -3.03 -4.24
CA ILE A 124 8.13 -1.86 -5.11
C ILE A 124 9.59 -1.38 -5.10
N ALA A 125 10.22 -1.28 -3.95
CA ALA A 125 11.62 -0.87 -3.84
C ALA A 125 12.56 -1.84 -4.58
N GLN A 126 12.31 -3.14 -4.48
CA GLN A 126 13.05 -4.15 -5.21
C GLN A 126 12.79 -4.08 -6.72
N GLN A 127 11.53 -3.95 -7.13
CA GLN A 127 11.15 -3.78 -8.53
C GLN A 127 11.81 -2.54 -9.15
N LEU A 128 11.86 -1.42 -8.43
CA LEU A 128 12.49 -0.18 -8.88
C LEU A 128 14.02 -0.23 -8.87
N GLY A 129 14.63 -1.22 -8.25
CA GLY A 129 16.07 -1.33 -8.13
C GLY A 129 16.67 -0.38 -7.08
N VAL A 130 15.89 0.09 -6.10
CA VAL A 130 16.40 0.88 -4.97
C VAL A 130 17.41 0.07 -4.17
N ALA A 131 17.12 -1.20 -3.93
CA ALA A 131 18.05 -2.17 -3.36
C ALA A 131 17.66 -3.59 -3.81
N SER A 132 18.65 -4.47 -3.98
CA SER A 132 18.40 -5.89 -4.31
C SER A 132 17.73 -6.65 -3.17
N SER A 133 18.07 -6.29 -1.92
CA SER A 133 17.45 -6.79 -0.69
C SER A 133 17.11 -5.60 0.22
N PRO A 134 15.93 -4.96 0.06
CA PRO A 134 15.60 -3.76 0.80
C PRO A 134 15.48 -4.03 2.31
N THR A 135 16.23 -3.27 3.11
CA THR A 135 16.04 -3.20 4.56
C THR A 135 14.88 -2.26 4.85
N VAL A 136 13.86 -2.76 5.54
CA VAL A 136 12.65 -1.98 5.84
C VAL A 136 12.59 -1.62 7.32
N MET A 137 12.25 -0.36 7.62
CA MET A 137 11.89 0.12 8.94
C MET A 137 10.47 0.69 8.91
N THR A 138 9.65 0.34 9.90
CA THR A 138 8.25 0.80 9.93
C THR A 138 8.05 2.03 10.80
N GLY A 139 6.97 2.80 10.56
CA GLY A 139 6.58 3.94 11.38
C GLY A 139 6.52 3.63 12.88
N PRO A 140 5.85 2.54 13.33
CA PRO A 140 5.87 2.13 14.74
C PRO A 140 7.29 1.87 15.28
N THR A 141 8.19 1.33 14.48
CA THR A 141 9.60 1.15 14.88
C THR A 141 10.27 2.53 15.06
N ILE A 142 10.04 3.47 14.15
CA ILE A 142 10.58 4.84 14.27
C ILE A 142 10.08 5.51 15.57
N GLU A 143 8.79 5.34 15.90
CA GLU A 143 8.18 5.90 17.12
C GLU A 143 8.83 5.34 18.39
N SER A 144 9.25 4.07 18.38
CA SER A 144 9.88 3.41 19.54
C SER A 144 11.35 3.76 19.76
N LEU A 145 12.03 4.36 18.75
CA LEU A 145 13.43 4.72 18.80
C LEU A 145 13.63 6.16 19.32
N SER A 146 14.67 6.36 20.15
CA SER A 146 15.20 7.70 20.40
C SER A 146 15.87 8.25 19.13
N ASP A 147 16.07 9.57 19.07
CA ASP A 147 16.68 10.21 17.91
C ASP A 147 18.11 9.70 17.66
N ARG A 148 18.87 9.44 18.72
CA ARG A 148 20.20 8.83 18.61
C ARG A 148 20.14 7.42 18.05
N GLN A 149 19.21 6.58 18.52
CA GLN A 149 19.03 5.24 17.99
C GLN A 149 18.57 5.23 16.53
N LEU A 150 17.72 6.19 16.14
CA LEU A 150 17.32 6.38 14.75
C LEU A 150 18.50 6.83 13.90
N GLN A 151 19.31 7.77 14.39
CA GLN A 151 20.53 8.24 13.73
C GLN A 151 21.50 7.09 13.43
N ASP A 152 21.71 6.19 14.37
CA ASP A 152 22.62 5.03 14.19
C ASP A 152 22.11 4.04 13.13
N ARG A 153 20.79 3.91 12.95
CA ARG A 153 20.17 2.90 12.08
C ARG A 153 19.80 3.40 10.69
N VAL A 154 19.50 4.69 10.55
CA VAL A 154 18.93 5.26 9.33
C VAL A 154 19.75 5.00 8.07
N ARG A 155 21.07 4.93 8.19
CA ARG A 155 22.01 4.69 7.07
C ARG A 155 21.86 3.30 6.41
N HIS A 156 21.31 2.35 7.15
CA HIS A 156 21.18 0.95 6.69
C HIS A 156 19.76 0.62 6.21
N VAL A 157 18.88 1.61 6.17
CA VAL A 157 17.48 1.43 5.79
C VAL A 157 17.28 1.92 4.37
N SER A 158 16.74 1.04 3.51
CA SER A 158 16.40 1.39 2.13
C SER A 158 14.94 1.84 1.99
N VAL A 159 14.08 1.39 2.91
CA VAL A 159 12.62 1.65 2.83
C VAL A 159 12.07 1.98 4.21
N PHE A 160 11.36 3.09 4.30
CA PHE A 160 10.53 3.42 5.46
C PHE A 160 9.06 3.23 5.10
N ALA A 161 8.39 2.25 5.73
CA ALA A 161 7.01 1.86 5.48
C ALA A 161 6.08 2.30 6.62
N ARG A 162 4.77 2.42 6.36
CA ARG A 162 3.76 2.89 7.33
C ARG A 162 4.15 4.20 8.02
N THR A 163 4.74 5.12 7.26
CA THR A 163 5.19 6.40 7.80
C THR A 163 4.05 7.41 7.86
N LYS A 164 4.13 8.29 8.85
CA LYS A 164 3.34 9.50 9.00
C LYS A 164 4.19 10.73 8.61
N PRO A 165 3.60 11.92 8.41
CA PRO A 165 4.36 13.14 8.09
C PRO A 165 5.50 13.46 9.09
N GLU A 166 5.26 13.30 10.39
CA GLU A 166 6.24 13.51 11.44
C GLU A 166 7.44 12.55 11.37
N HIS A 167 7.24 11.33 10.89
CA HIS A 167 8.34 10.37 10.68
C HIS A 167 9.29 10.85 9.58
N LYS A 168 8.77 11.49 8.53
CA LYS A 168 9.61 12.04 7.44
C LYS A 168 10.58 13.10 7.95
N LEU A 169 10.11 13.97 8.85
CA LEU A 169 10.98 14.97 9.51
C LEU A 169 12.09 14.30 10.32
N ARG A 170 11.75 13.30 11.14
CA ARG A 170 12.72 12.59 11.98
C ARG A 170 13.76 11.85 11.13
N ILE A 171 13.36 11.24 10.01
CA ILE A 171 14.27 10.55 9.08
C ILE A 171 15.26 11.56 8.47
N VAL A 172 14.76 12.69 7.95
CA VAL A 172 15.62 13.74 7.37
C VAL A 172 16.59 14.27 8.43
N SER A 173 16.10 14.62 9.63
CA SER A 173 16.97 15.09 10.72
C SER A 173 18.03 14.07 11.12
N ALA A 174 17.68 12.78 11.16
CA ALA A 174 18.63 11.71 11.51
C ALA A 174 19.73 11.52 10.44
N LEU A 175 19.39 11.67 9.15
CA LEU A 175 20.36 11.64 8.05
C LEU A 175 21.28 12.86 8.12
N GLN A 176 20.75 14.06 8.33
CA GLN A 176 21.51 15.30 8.51
C GLN A 176 22.45 15.23 9.72
N ALA A 177 22.00 14.65 10.85
CA ALA A 177 22.84 14.43 12.02
C ALA A 177 24.02 13.50 11.74
N ASN A 178 23.91 12.65 10.71
CA ASN A 178 25.00 11.83 10.16
C ASN A 178 25.87 12.56 9.14
N GLN A 179 25.69 13.88 8.96
CA GLN A 179 26.41 14.70 7.97
C GLN A 179 26.12 14.31 6.51
N GLU A 180 24.97 13.69 6.25
CA GLU A 180 24.49 13.42 4.90
C GLU A 180 23.80 14.67 4.34
N VAL A 181 24.03 14.94 3.06
CA VAL A 181 23.28 15.96 2.31
C VAL A 181 22.01 15.31 1.78
N VAL A 182 20.85 15.78 2.24
CA VAL A 182 19.57 15.15 1.97
C VAL A 182 18.79 15.87 0.89
N GLY A 183 18.52 15.16 -0.21
CA GLY A 183 17.51 15.55 -1.19
C GLY A 183 16.17 14.88 -0.87
N MET A 184 15.10 15.66 -0.74
CA MET A 184 13.76 15.15 -0.47
C MET A 184 12.84 15.47 -1.63
N THR A 185 12.11 14.46 -2.14
CA THR A 185 11.05 14.65 -3.13
C THR A 185 9.68 14.34 -2.53
N GLY A 186 8.65 15.06 -2.95
CA GLY A 186 7.28 14.80 -2.49
C GLY A 186 6.24 15.57 -3.31
N ASP A 187 5.03 15.02 -3.37
CA ASP A 187 3.92 15.51 -4.21
C ASP A 187 2.78 16.15 -3.41
N GLY A 188 2.85 16.14 -2.09
CA GLY A 188 1.72 16.53 -1.26
C GLY A 188 2.06 17.44 -0.08
N VAL A 189 1.00 18.00 0.49
CA VAL A 189 1.04 18.84 1.70
C VAL A 189 1.73 18.12 2.86
N ASN A 190 1.60 16.79 2.93
CA ASN A 190 2.19 15.93 3.95
C ASN A 190 3.72 15.81 3.86
N ALA A 191 4.32 16.20 2.74
CA ALA A 191 5.77 16.19 2.57
C ALA A 191 6.38 17.59 2.78
N ALA A 192 5.59 18.65 2.76
CA ALA A 192 6.07 20.03 2.78
C ALA A 192 7.02 20.37 3.94
N PRO A 193 6.79 19.94 5.19
CA PRO A 193 7.74 20.21 6.27
C PRO A 193 9.10 19.52 6.05
N ALA A 194 9.10 18.28 5.59
CA ALA A 194 10.33 17.52 5.31
C ALA A 194 11.09 18.06 4.07
N LEU A 195 10.35 18.52 3.06
CA LEU A 195 10.94 19.21 1.88
C LEU A 195 11.65 20.51 2.27
N LYS A 196 11.10 21.27 3.23
CA LYS A 196 11.73 22.49 3.72
C LYS A 196 12.94 22.25 4.62
N LEU A 197 12.98 21.10 5.30
CA LEU A 197 14.07 20.71 6.18
C LEU A 197 15.28 20.20 5.43
N ALA A 198 15.06 19.49 4.31
CA ALA A 198 16.12 18.93 3.47
C ALA A 198 16.97 20.04 2.82
N GLU A 199 18.25 19.77 2.55
CA GLU A 199 19.13 20.69 1.82
C GLU A 199 18.63 20.94 0.39
N VAL A 200 18.02 19.93 -0.23
CA VAL A 200 17.39 20.03 -1.55
C VAL A 200 15.97 19.50 -1.48
N GLY A 201 15.00 20.40 -1.40
CA GLY A 201 13.58 20.07 -1.46
C GLY A 201 13.05 20.15 -2.90
N ILE A 202 12.48 19.06 -3.41
CA ILE A 202 11.91 18.98 -4.78
C ILE A 202 10.42 18.69 -4.65
N ALA A 203 9.61 19.73 -4.88
CA ALA A 203 8.17 19.54 -4.96
C ALA A 203 7.79 18.97 -6.34
N MET A 204 7.14 17.81 -6.34
CA MET A 204 6.57 17.24 -7.56
C MET A 204 5.33 18.06 -7.92
N GLY A 205 5.35 18.72 -9.08
CA GLY A 205 4.16 19.37 -9.60
C GLY A 205 3.06 18.33 -9.84
N SER A 206 1.85 18.56 -9.33
CA SER A 206 0.70 17.73 -9.66
C SER A 206 0.37 17.95 -11.13
N GLY A 207 0.99 17.17 -11.99
CA GLY A 207 0.56 17.02 -13.38
C GLY A 207 -0.65 16.09 -13.43
N THR A 208 -1.76 16.49 -12.83
CA THR A 208 -3.09 15.90 -13.00
C THR A 208 -3.93 16.84 -13.79
#